data_1f29b8ee32e291874f3b70b5b1d9b242
#
_entry.id   1f29b8ee32e291874f3b70b5b1d9b242
#
_cell.length_a   1.000
_cell.length_b   1.000
_cell.length_c   1.000
_cell.angle_alpha   90.00
_cell.angle_beta   90.00
_cell.angle_gamma   90.00
#
_symmetry.space_group_name_H-M   'P 1'
#
loop_
_entity.id
_entity.type
_entity.pdbx_description
1 polymer ?
#
loop_
_entity_poly.entity_id
_entity_poly.type
_entity_poly.pdbx_seq_one_letter_code
_entity_poly.pdbx_strand_id
1 'polypeptide(L)'
;MKAVVHTKIGFGYSGFLPKRKFRCLDICFCDMELDRIRAWQLFIETSRLGSLALAAEALSFPLPKASRLISSLEDELGFLLLDRTKKPAALTKEGQALVLDAQGLISQWGILRERAEALRNGNFELSRRSLRISLPVNMDRSVFFEALQNLPIKHPGLQLEFYADVGQQALLEGKADIAWFGYKPEERGLVAIPMGYNVSFLVASAKYLKSHAEIRKVSDLINHPIIMRDTGNESFSQVLQCEYSNYEIGRDHKVLYGDSDACKKLLIEGKGIAIDMNPNFIAEELLDGTVQPVLPGWHRKPWALHICCRKSSSKDPIIREAMGIIRYLALHQEPNDWKSWYRRLHLPEQMVLLPKV
;
A
#
# COMPACT_ATOMS: atom_id res chain seq x y z
N MET A 1 -20.08 -59.45 -33.23
CA MET A 1 -21.50 -59.75 -32.89
C MET A 1 -21.87 -58.90 -31.66
N LYS A 2 -22.91 -58.09 -31.82
CA LYS A 2 -23.80 -57.48 -30.79
C LYS A 2 -23.14 -56.52 -29.77
N ALA A 3 -23.67 -55.40 -29.41
CA ALA A 3 -24.77 -54.55 -29.95
C ALA A 3 -24.67 -53.22 -29.16
N VAL A 4 -24.91 -52.18 -29.87
CA VAL A 4 -25.02 -50.79 -29.34
C VAL A 4 -26.33 -50.66 -28.57
N VAL A 5 -26.33 -50.00 -27.44
CA VAL A 5 -27.55 -49.40 -26.86
C VAL A 5 -27.28 -47.93 -26.56
N HIS A 6 -27.86 -47.09 -27.39
CA HIS A 6 -28.07 -45.67 -27.15
C HIS A 6 -29.23 -45.48 -26.16
N THR A 7 -29.02 -44.74 -25.12
CA THR A 7 -30.14 -44.17 -24.33
C THR A 7 -30.07 -42.63 -24.43
N LYS A 8 -30.97 -42.08 -25.26
CA LYS A 8 -31.29 -40.64 -25.29
C LYS A 8 -32.16 -40.36 -24.05
N ILE A 9 -31.71 -39.42 -23.23
CA ILE A 9 -32.59 -38.74 -22.28
C ILE A 9 -32.78 -37.33 -22.81
N GLY A 10 -33.94 -37.07 -23.37
CA GLY A 10 -34.39 -35.75 -23.77
C GLY A 10 -34.98 -35.02 -22.57
N PHE A 11 -34.48 -33.83 -22.28
CA PHE A 11 -35.20 -32.85 -21.49
C PHE A 11 -35.62 -31.71 -22.44
N GLY A 12 -36.90 -31.70 -22.77
CA GLY A 12 -37.52 -30.58 -23.46
C GLY A 12 -37.73 -29.43 -22.50
N TYR A 13 -37.18 -28.27 -22.80
CA TYR A 13 -37.68 -27.00 -22.34
C TYR A 13 -38.06 -26.17 -23.59
N SER A 14 -39.36 -26.16 -23.87
CA SER A 14 -39.99 -25.16 -24.73
C SER A 14 -40.25 -23.92 -23.92
N GLY A 15 -39.41 -22.90 -24.10
CA GLY A 15 -39.60 -21.57 -23.53
C GLY A 15 -39.30 -20.53 -24.61
N PHE A 16 -40.34 -19.92 -25.12
CA PHE A 16 -40.36 -18.80 -26.04
C PHE A 16 -39.38 -17.71 -25.64
N LEU A 17 -38.29 -17.55 -26.38
CA LEU A 17 -37.52 -16.32 -26.40
C LEU A 17 -37.92 -15.55 -27.66
N PRO A 18 -38.39 -14.32 -27.56
CA PRO A 18 -38.69 -13.50 -28.73
C PRO A 18 -37.40 -13.21 -29.49
N LYS A 19 -37.35 -13.55 -30.76
CA LYS A 19 -36.30 -13.13 -31.70
C LYS A 19 -36.33 -11.60 -31.80
N ARG A 20 -35.60 -10.91 -30.91
CA ARG A 20 -35.27 -9.51 -31.13
C ARG A 20 -34.32 -9.44 -32.31
N LYS A 21 -34.76 -8.90 -33.41
CA LYS A 21 -33.92 -8.43 -34.50
C LYS A 21 -32.99 -7.37 -33.94
N PHE A 22 -31.72 -7.71 -33.71
CA PHE A 22 -30.70 -6.72 -33.47
C PHE A 22 -30.60 -5.84 -34.74
N ARG A 23 -31.08 -4.63 -34.64
CA ARG A 23 -30.92 -3.61 -35.66
C ARG A 23 -29.49 -3.10 -35.62
N CYS A 24 -28.95 -2.72 -36.75
CA CYS A 24 -27.61 -2.22 -37.04
C CYS A 24 -27.21 -0.93 -36.28
N LEU A 25 -27.96 -0.54 -35.22
CA LEU A 25 -27.69 0.55 -34.32
C LEU A 25 -26.71 0.17 -33.16
N ASP A 26 -26.48 -1.14 -32.95
CA ASP A 26 -25.69 -1.61 -31.81
C ASP A 26 -24.17 -1.50 -32.02
N ILE A 27 -23.71 -1.34 -33.26
CA ILE A 27 -22.27 -1.17 -33.57
C ILE A 27 -21.78 0.24 -33.17
N CYS A 28 -22.66 1.23 -33.24
CA CYS A 28 -22.33 2.60 -32.83
C CYS A 28 -22.24 2.78 -31.28
N PHE A 29 -22.92 1.94 -30.51
CA PHE A 29 -22.92 1.98 -29.06
C PHE A 29 -21.60 1.47 -28.45
N CYS A 30 -21.02 0.39 -29.00
CA CYS A 30 -19.76 -0.17 -28.52
C CYS A 30 -18.57 0.77 -28.71
N ASP A 31 -18.50 1.52 -29.82
CA ASP A 31 -17.42 2.48 -30.06
C ASP A 31 -17.55 3.70 -29.14
N MET A 32 -18.77 4.14 -28.83
CA MET A 32 -19.01 5.25 -27.89
C MET A 32 -18.62 4.89 -26.46
N GLU A 33 -18.87 3.68 -25.98
CA GLU A 33 -18.48 3.26 -24.63
C GLU A 33 -16.97 3.10 -24.48
N LEU A 34 -16.28 2.57 -25.49
CA LEU A 34 -14.83 2.50 -25.52
C LEU A 34 -14.18 3.89 -25.53
N ASP A 35 -14.74 4.84 -26.26
CA ASP A 35 -14.26 6.21 -26.32
C ASP A 35 -14.46 6.94 -24.96
N ARG A 36 -15.46 6.57 -24.15
CA ARG A 36 -15.63 7.07 -22.77
C ARG A 36 -14.51 6.60 -21.85
N ILE A 37 -14.15 5.32 -21.88
CA ILE A 37 -13.01 4.80 -21.12
C ILE A 37 -11.71 5.53 -21.51
N ARG A 38 -11.52 5.79 -22.80
CA ARG A 38 -10.36 6.54 -23.32
C ARG A 38 -10.38 8.01 -22.87
N ALA A 39 -11.54 8.63 -22.79
CA ALA A 39 -11.69 9.98 -22.28
C ALA A 39 -11.28 10.07 -20.79
N TRP A 40 -11.70 9.11 -19.97
CA TRP A 40 -11.27 9.02 -18.58
C TRP A 40 -9.76 8.77 -18.45
N GLN A 41 -9.17 7.92 -19.29
CA GLN A 41 -7.72 7.72 -19.32
C GLN A 41 -6.96 9.03 -19.64
N LEU A 42 -7.43 9.76 -20.67
CA LEU A 42 -6.86 11.06 -21.05
C LEU A 42 -7.00 12.10 -19.94
N PHE A 43 -8.14 12.12 -19.24
CA PHE A 43 -8.35 13.02 -18.09
C PHE A 43 -7.36 12.74 -16.97
N ILE A 44 -7.20 11.48 -16.56
CA ILE A 44 -6.27 11.07 -15.51
C ILE A 44 -4.83 11.42 -15.90
N GLU A 45 -4.44 11.09 -17.13
CA GLU A 45 -3.07 11.36 -17.58
C GLU A 45 -2.80 12.86 -17.72
N THR A 46 -3.82 13.65 -18.12
CA THR A 46 -3.73 15.12 -18.12
C THR A 46 -3.57 15.67 -16.72
N SER A 47 -4.27 15.11 -15.74
CA SER A 47 -4.13 15.52 -14.33
C SER A 47 -2.72 15.27 -13.81
N ARG A 48 -2.07 14.21 -14.25
CA ARG A 48 -0.71 13.80 -13.84
C ARG A 48 0.38 14.65 -14.53
N LEU A 49 0.23 14.89 -15.84
CA LEU A 49 1.24 15.57 -16.66
C LEU A 49 1.04 17.10 -16.76
N GLY A 50 -0.10 17.62 -16.29
CA GLY A 50 -0.44 19.04 -16.40
C GLY A 50 -0.68 19.52 -17.83
N SER A 51 -0.79 18.61 -18.81
CA SER A 51 -0.94 18.94 -20.22
C SER A 51 -1.70 17.88 -20.99
N LEU A 52 -2.78 18.28 -21.66
CA LEU A 52 -3.53 17.36 -22.55
C LEU A 52 -2.69 16.91 -23.75
N ALA A 53 -1.78 17.77 -24.24
CA ALA A 53 -0.90 17.39 -25.34
C ALA A 53 0.07 16.26 -24.94
N LEU A 54 0.71 16.37 -23.77
CA LEU A 54 1.58 15.33 -23.23
C LEU A 54 0.81 14.06 -22.91
N ALA A 55 -0.41 14.17 -22.37
CA ALA A 55 -1.27 13.03 -22.11
C ALA A 55 -1.68 12.31 -23.39
N ALA A 56 -2.02 13.07 -24.44
CA ALA A 56 -2.36 12.51 -25.74
C ALA A 56 -1.16 11.78 -26.39
N GLU A 57 0.04 12.35 -26.28
CA GLU A 57 1.27 11.74 -26.75
C GLU A 57 1.57 10.44 -25.97
N ALA A 58 1.52 10.49 -24.64
CA ALA A 58 1.76 9.33 -23.76
C ALA A 58 0.81 8.15 -24.05
N LEU A 59 -0.44 8.45 -24.43
CA LEU A 59 -1.45 7.46 -24.77
C LEU A 59 -1.55 7.16 -26.26
N SER A 60 -0.65 7.72 -27.09
CA SER A 60 -0.63 7.55 -28.55
C SER A 60 -1.92 8.02 -29.25
N PHE A 61 -2.50 9.12 -28.80
CA PHE A 61 -3.68 9.75 -29.40
C PHE A 61 -3.32 11.01 -30.20
N PRO A 62 -3.92 11.22 -31.37
CA PRO A 62 -3.88 12.54 -32.01
C PRO A 62 -4.54 13.59 -31.12
N LEU A 63 -3.85 14.72 -30.89
CA LEU A 63 -4.33 15.79 -29.99
C LEU A 63 -5.76 16.29 -30.33
N PRO A 64 -6.17 16.45 -31.62
CA PRO A 64 -7.55 16.83 -31.94
C PRO A 64 -8.59 15.79 -31.52
N LYS A 65 -8.25 14.49 -31.54
CA LYS A 65 -9.12 13.41 -31.05
C LYS A 65 -9.18 13.45 -29.52
N ALA A 66 -8.05 13.59 -28.84
CA ALA A 66 -7.98 13.68 -27.38
C ALA A 66 -8.82 14.86 -26.86
N SER A 67 -8.71 16.04 -27.48
CA SER A 67 -9.51 17.21 -27.13
C SER A 67 -11.02 16.96 -27.28
N ARG A 68 -11.43 16.32 -28.38
CA ARG A 68 -12.85 15.98 -28.59
C ARG A 68 -13.37 14.97 -27.56
N LEU A 69 -12.58 13.97 -27.18
CA LEU A 69 -12.96 12.97 -26.19
C LEU A 69 -13.17 13.63 -24.81
N ILE A 70 -12.28 14.50 -24.38
CA ILE A 70 -12.44 15.23 -23.12
C ILE A 70 -13.66 16.15 -23.19
N SER A 71 -13.86 16.93 -24.27
CA SER A 71 -15.03 17.80 -24.39
C SER A 71 -16.33 17.02 -24.37
N SER A 72 -16.40 15.89 -25.09
CA SER A 72 -17.59 15.02 -25.08
C SER A 72 -17.89 14.46 -23.69
N LEU A 73 -16.86 14.14 -22.91
CA LEU A 73 -17.02 13.69 -21.51
C LEU A 73 -17.53 14.84 -20.62
N GLU A 74 -16.96 16.04 -20.75
CA GLU A 74 -17.39 17.23 -20.02
C GLU A 74 -18.84 17.63 -20.36
N ASP A 75 -19.22 17.55 -21.64
CA ASP A 75 -20.58 17.81 -22.11
C ASP A 75 -21.60 16.81 -21.49
N GLU A 76 -21.24 15.54 -21.41
CA GLU A 76 -22.07 14.50 -20.81
C GLU A 76 -22.23 14.71 -19.30
N LEU A 77 -21.16 15.11 -18.62
CA LEU A 77 -21.18 15.38 -17.19
C LEU A 77 -21.86 16.69 -16.83
N GLY A 78 -21.97 17.62 -17.80
CA GLY A 78 -22.57 18.96 -17.61
C GLY A 78 -21.66 19.95 -16.88
N PHE A 79 -20.36 19.61 -16.73
CA PHE A 79 -19.35 20.51 -16.13
C PHE A 79 -17.95 20.20 -16.67
N LEU A 80 -17.04 21.17 -16.53
CA LEU A 80 -15.65 21.01 -16.95
C LEU A 80 -14.84 20.23 -15.92
N LEU A 81 -13.97 19.35 -16.40
CA LEU A 81 -13.01 18.61 -15.59
C LEU A 81 -11.64 19.32 -15.54
N LEU A 82 -11.29 20.02 -16.64
CA LEU A 82 -10.01 20.69 -16.83
C LEU A 82 -10.18 22.19 -16.94
N ASP A 83 -9.42 22.94 -16.17
CA ASP A 83 -9.27 24.39 -16.32
C ASP A 83 -8.20 24.66 -17.38
N ARG A 84 -8.65 24.92 -18.60
CA ARG A 84 -7.78 25.16 -19.77
C ARG A 84 -7.20 26.57 -19.79
N THR A 85 -7.62 27.44 -18.87
CA THR A 85 -7.10 28.84 -18.78
C THR A 85 -5.76 28.86 -18.07
N LYS A 86 -5.42 27.84 -17.31
CA LYS A 86 -4.15 27.71 -16.58
C LYS A 86 -3.11 26.95 -17.38
N LYS A 87 -1.85 27.33 -17.23
CA LYS A 87 -0.69 26.61 -17.77
C LYS A 87 0.32 26.42 -16.64
N PRO A 88 0.59 25.18 -16.20
CA PRO A 88 0.04 23.89 -16.69
C PRO A 88 -1.47 23.77 -16.45
N ALA A 89 -2.14 22.93 -17.25
CA ALA A 89 -3.58 22.67 -17.13
C ALA A 89 -3.88 22.14 -15.73
N ALA A 90 -4.81 22.80 -15.04
CA ALA A 90 -5.24 22.43 -13.70
C ALA A 90 -6.58 21.70 -13.74
N LEU A 91 -6.86 20.89 -12.72
CA LEU A 91 -8.20 20.33 -12.50
C LEU A 91 -9.15 21.41 -12.00
N THR A 92 -10.40 21.36 -12.44
CA THR A 92 -11.49 22.11 -11.79
C THR A 92 -11.77 21.50 -10.39
N LYS A 93 -12.65 22.13 -9.60
CA LYS A 93 -13.10 21.54 -8.32
C LYS A 93 -13.81 20.20 -8.53
N GLU A 94 -14.62 20.12 -9.57
CA GLU A 94 -15.34 18.93 -10.01
C GLU A 94 -14.36 17.86 -10.47
N GLY A 95 -13.35 18.23 -11.28
CA GLY A 95 -12.28 17.32 -11.70
C GLY A 95 -11.47 16.78 -10.52
N GLN A 96 -11.13 17.59 -9.54
CA GLN A 96 -10.46 17.13 -8.30
C GLN A 96 -11.31 16.15 -7.52
N ALA A 97 -12.63 16.31 -7.49
CA ALA A 97 -13.53 15.41 -6.80
C ALA A 97 -13.61 14.03 -7.49
N LEU A 98 -13.51 13.99 -8.83
CA LEU A 98 -13.70 12.77 -9.62
C LEU A 98 -12.42 12.02 -10.00
N VAL A 99 -11.25 12.64 -9.91
CA VAL A 99 -10.01 12.03 -10.41
C VAL A 99 -9.69 10.68 -9.77
N LEU A 100 -9.94 10.53 -8.49
CA LEU A 100 -9.69 9.28 -7.75
C LEU A 100 -10.70 8.18 -8.12
N ASP A 101 -11.97 8.54 -8.31
CA ASP A 101 -12.99 7.57 -8.74
C ASP A 101 -12.71 7.11 -10.18
N ALA A 102 -12.27 8.03 -11.05
CA ALA A 102 -11.85 7.72 -12.41
C ALA A 102 -10.63 6.79 -12.44
N GLN A 103 -9.62 7.03 -11.62
CA GLN A 103 -8.46 6.13 -11.48
C GLN A 103 -8.89 4.72 -11.07
N GLY A 104 -9.80 4.60 -10.10
CA GLY A 104 -10.38 3.34 -9.67
C GLY A 104 -11.09 2.59 -10.82
N LEU A 105 -11.90 3.30 -11.59
CA LEU A 105 -12.61 2.75 -12.76
C LEU A 105 -11.62 2.22 -13.82
N ILE A 106 -10.62 3.00 -14.19
CA ILE A 106 -9.64 2.62 -15.22
C ILE A 106 -8.80 1.41 -14.77
N SER A 107 -8.43 1.36 -13.48
CA SER A 107 -7.74 0.20 -12.91
C SER A 107 -8.58 -1.07 -13.02
N GLN A 108 -9.86 -1.02 -12.66
CA GLN A 108 -10.78 -2.15 -12.78
C GLN A 108 -11.01 -2.59 -14.24
N TRP A 109 -11.08 -1.62 -15.16
CA TRP A 109 -11.17 -1.89 -16.59
C TRP A 109 -9.94 -2.63 -17.12
N GLY A 110 -8.72 -2.23 -16.67
CA GLY A 110 -7.48 -2.91 -17.00
C GLY A 110 -7.51 -4.38 -16.60
N ILE A 111 -7.88 -4.66 -15.34
CA ILE A 111 -8.01 -6.02 -14.80
C ILE A 111 -9.03 -6.85 -15.60
N LEU A 112 -10.17 -6.26 -15.93
CA LEU A 112 -11.21 -6.93 -16.71
C LEU A 112 -10.72 -7.31 -18.11
N ARG A 113 -10.00 -6.39 -18.77
CA ARG A 113 -9.41 -6.64 -20.09
C ARG A 113 -8.40 -7.79 -20.07
N GLU A 114 -7.47 -7.76 -19.14
CA GLU A 114 -6.47 -8.82 -18.97
C GLU A 114 -7.13 -10.19 -18.79
N ARG A 115 -8.17 -10.25 -17.96
CA ARG A 115 -8.97 -11.49 -17.78
C ARG A 115 -9.67 -11.93 -19.05
N ALA A 116 -10.30 -11.00 -19.77
CA ALA A 116 -10.97 -11.30 -21.02
C ALA A 116 -10.00 -11.81 -22.09
N GLU A 117 -8.80 -11.23 -22.18
CA GLU A 117 -7.73 -11.68 -23.08
C GLU A 117 -7.22 -13.08 -22.71
N ALA A 118 -7.02 -13.34 -21.41
CA ALA A 118 -6.64 -14.65 -20.91
C ALA A 118 -7.67 -15.74 -21.28
N LEU A 119 -8.95 -15.46 -21.07
CA LEU A 119 -10.05 -16.36 -21.42
C LEU A 119 -10.11 -16.61 -22.94
N ARG A 120 -9.96 -15.56 -23.76
CA ARG A 120 -9.94 -15.66 -25.22
C ARG A 120 -8.82 -16.55 -25.73
N ASN A 121 -7.67 -16.51 -25.06
CA ASN A 121 -6.49 -17.31 -25.44
C ASN A 121 -6.53 -18.73 -24.85
N GLY A 122 -7.67 -19.16 -24.28
CA GLY A 122 -7.83 -20.48 -23.67
C GLY A 122 -7.03 -20.67 -22.36
N ASN A 123 -6.48 -19.60 -21.82
CA ASN A 123 -5.66 -19.63 -20.63
C ASN A 123 -6.51 -19.36 -19.38
N PHE A 124 -7.32 -20.35 -19.00
CA PHE A 124 -8.19 -20.29 -17.82
C PHE A 124 -7.42 -20.11 -16.50
N GLU A 125 -6.15 -20.47 -16.48
CA GLU A 125 -5.31 -20.26 -15.29
C GLU A 125 -4.98 -18.77 -15.06
N LEU A 126 -4.85 -17.97 -16.11
CA LEU A 126 -4.67 -16.50 -16.02
C LEU A 126 -5.98 -15.76 -15.67
N SER A 127 -7.13 -16.44 -15.68
CA SER A 127 -8.38 -15.87 -15.17
C SER A 127 -8.43 -15.86 -13.64
N ARG A 128 -7.38 -16.35 -12.97
CA ARG A 128 -7.25 -16.35 -11.52
C ARG A 128 -7.22 -14.92 -11.01
N ARG A 129 -7.92 -14.68 -9.94
CA ARG A 129 -7.92 -13.40 -9.25
C ARG A 129 -6.65 -13.27 -8.42
N SER A 130 -5.85 -12.25 -8.69
CA SER A 130 -4.73 -11.88 -7.79
C SER A 130 -5.21 -10.98 -6.66
N LEU A 131 -4.75 -11.25 -5.46
CA LEU A 131 -4.82 -10.36 -4.31
C LEU A 131 -3.40 -9.89 -3.99
N ARG A 132 -3.14 -8.62 -4.25
CA ARG A 132 -1.83 -7.98 -4.11
C ARG A 132 -1.75 -7.27 -2.77
N ILE A 133 -0.84 -7.73 -1.92
CA ILE A 133 -0.71 -7.27 -0.54
C ILE A 133 0.68 -6.68 -0.35
N SER A 134 0.75 -5.43 0.08
CA SER A 134 2.00 -4.75 0.44
C SER A 134 2.17 -4.73 1.95
N LEU A 135 3.27 -5.32 2.42
CA LEU A 135 3.69 -5.33 3.82
C LEU A 135 5.04 -4.65 3.97
N PRO A 136 5.29 -3.95 5.09
CA PRO A 136 6.58 -3.32 5.35
C PRO A 136 7.74 -4.33 5.40
N VAL A 137 8.93 -3.93 4.93
CA VAL A 137 10.15 -4.78 5.00
C VAL A 137 10.77 -4.81 6.40
N ASN A 138 10.50 -3.81 7.22
CA ASN A 138 11.09 -3.64 8.54
C ASN A 138 10.35 -4.41 9.66
N MET A 139 9.82 -5.59 9.32
CA MET A 139 9.13 -6.46 10.27
C MET A 139 9.26 -7.92 9.84
N ASP A 140 9.06 -8.86 10.75
CA ASP A 140 8.87 -10.26 10.37
C ASP A 140 7.50 -10.42 9.68
N ARG A 141 7.54 -10.83 8.41
CA ARG A 141 6.35 -11.03 7.57
C ARG A 141 5.89 -12.49 7.52
N SER A 142 6.67 -13.43 8.03
CA SER A 142 6.40 -14.87 7.95
C SER A 142 5.03 -15.24 8.49
N VAL A 143 4.66 -14.70 9.62
CA VAL A 143 3.37 -14.90 10.30
C VAL A 143 2.18 -14.48 9.42
N PHE A 144 2.30 -13.36 8.70
CA PHE A 144 1.26 -12.88 7.80
C PHE A 144 1.17 -13.76 6.56
N PHE A 145 2.31 -14.19 6.02
CA PHE A 145 2.34 -15.12 4.88
C PHE A 145 1.66 -16.45 5.23
N GLU A 146 1.99 -17.02 6.38
CA GLU A 146 1.40 -18.27 6.86
C GLU A 146 -0.12 -18.15 7.04
N ALA A 147 -0.60 -17.11 7.71
CA ALA A 147 -2.03 -16.93 7.93
C ALA A 147 -2.82 -16.68 6.64
N LEU A 148 -2.25 -15.92 5.70
CA LEU A 148 -2.90 -15.58 4.45
C LEU A 148 -2.94 -16.74 3.44
N GLN A 149 -2.05 -17.75 3.57
CA GLN A 149 -2.08 -18.97 2.73
C GLN A 149 -3.40 -19.73 2.79
N ASN A 150 -4.21 -19.53 3.81
CA ASN A 150 -5.54 -20.14 3.91
C ASN A 150 -6.58 -19.50 2.98
N LEU A 151 -6.33 -18.29 2.47
CA LEU A 151 -7.27 -17.61 1.57
C LEU A 151 -7.46 -18.33 0.24
N PRO A 152 -6.42 -18.79 -0.49
CA PRO A 152 -6.59 -19.58 -1.71
C PRO A 152 -7.33 -20.91 -1.49
N ILE A 153 -7.23 -21.50 -0.30
CA ILE A 153 -7.96 -22.72 0.05
C ILE A 153 -9.46 -22.44 0.14
N LYS A 154 -9.85 -21.32 0.75
CA LYS A 154 -11.26 -20.89 0.86
C LYS A 154 -11.81 -20.31 -0.44
N HIS A 155 -10.95 -19.71 -1.25
CA HIS A 155 -11.31 -19.02 -2.49
C HIS A 155 -10.54 -19.63 -3.68
N PRO A 156 -11.01 -20.75 -4.25
CA PRO A 156 -10.36 -21.41 -5.37
C PRO A 156 -10.11 -20.45 -6.53
N GLY A 157 -8.91 -20.47 -7.10
CA GLY A 157 -8.49 -19.55 -8.16
C GLY A 157 -7.94 -18.22 -7.68
N LEU A 158 -7.89 -17.96 -6.37
CA LEU A 158 -7.20 -16.81 -5.81
C LEU A 158 -5.69 -17.04 -5.81
N GLN A 159 -4.93 -16.05 -6.30
CA GLN A 159 -3.48 -15.99 -6.19
C GLN A 159 -3.10 -14.88 -5.20
N LEU A 160 -2.10 -15.12 -4.37
CA LEU A 160 -1.55 -14.11 -3.47
C LEU A 160 -0.25 -13.58 -4.04
N GLU A 161 -0.12 -12.28 -4.10
CA GLU A 161 1.10 -11.58 -4.52
C GLU A 161 1.53 -10.64 -3.39
N PHE A 162 2.78 -10.76 -2.96
CA PHE A 162 3.32 -9.95 -1.87
C PHE A 162 4.34 -8.96 -2.38
N TYR A 163 4.15 -7.72 -1.99
CA TYR A 163 5.01 -6.60 -2.33
C TYR A 163 5.57 -5.96 -1.07
N ALA A 164 6.61 -5.17 -1.24
CA ALA A 164 7.22 -4.41 -0.17
C ALA A 164 6.98 -2.90 -0.39
N ASP A 165 6.65 -2.20 0.67
CA ASP A 165 6.65 -0.73 0.76
C ASP A 165 5.99 0.01 -0.41
N VAL A 166 4.83 -0.48 -0.85
CA VAL A 166 4.02 0.19 -1.87
C VAL A 166 3.46 1.48 -1.29
N GLY A 167 3.77 2.62 -1.89
CA GLY A 167 3.25 3.92 -1.47
C GLY A 167 1.75 4.08 -1.75
N GLN A 168 1.13 5.10 -1.12
CA GLN A 168 -0.32 5.36 -1.24
C GLN A 168 -0.78 5.60 -2.68
N GLN A 169 0.04 6.27 -3.50
CA GLN A 169 -0.27 6.51 -4.91
C GLN A 169 -0.35 5.19 -5.70
N ALA A 170 0.58 4.28 -5.48
CA ALA A 170 0.57 2.96 -6.12
C ALA A 170 -0.63 2.10 -5.66
N LEU A 171 -1.08 2.24 -4.40
CA LEU A 171 -2.32 1.62 -3.92
C LEU A 171 -3.55 2.19 -4.64
N LEU A 172 -3.63 3.51 -4.83
CA LEU A 172 -4.69 4.16 -5.60
C LEU A 172 -4.72 3.72 -7.06
N GLU A 173 -3.55 3.60 -7.69
CA GLU A 173 -3.39 3.11 -9.07
C GLU A 173 -3.69 1.62 -9.23
N GLY A 174 -3.92 0.91 -8.12
CA GLY A 174 -4.22 -0.51 -8.13
C GLY A 174 -3.02 -1.43 -8.33
N LYS A 175 -1.80 -0.94 -8.07
CA LYS A 175 -0.58 -1.78 -8.05
C LYS A 175 -0.56 -2.74 -6.85
N ALA A 176 -1.26 -2.38 -5.77
CA ALA A 176 -1.61 -3.26 -4.67
C ALA A 176 -3.12 -3.15 -4.37
N ASP A 177 -3.69 -4.16 -3.73
CA ASP A 177 -5.09 -4.15 -3.29
C ASP A 177 -5.21 -3.82 -1.81
N ILE A 178 -4.21 -4.21 -1.04
CA ILE A 178 -4.04 -3.94 0.40
C ILE A 178 -2.62 -3.43 0.63
N ALA A 179 -2.47 -2.40 1.46
CA ALA A 179 -1.17 -1.91 1.90
C ALA A 179 -1.17 -1.55 3.39
N TRP A 180 -0.04 -1.78 4.05
CA TRP A 180 0.20 -1.37 5.43
C TRP A 180 1.06 -0.12 5.45
N PHE A 181 0.59 0.94 6.13
CA PHE A 181 1.33 2.20 6.27
C PHE A 181 1.68 2.48 7.73
N GLY A 182 2.86 3.06 7.95
CA GLY A 182 3.32 3.61 9.22
C GLY A 182 2.75 5.01 9.52
N TYR A 183 1.72 5.44 8.79
CA TYR A 183 1.02 6.71 8.95
C TYR A 183 -0.44 6.57 8.49
N LYS A 184 -1.28 7.54 8.81
CA LYS A 184 -2.64 7.60 8.28
C LYS A 184 -2.62 8.30 6.92
N PRO A 185 -2.95 7.58 5.83
CA PRO A 185 -3.10 8.24 4.53
C PRO A 185 -4.22 9.28 4.55
N GLU A 186 -3.96 10.44 3.97
CA GLU A 186 -4.93 11.55 3.88
C GLU A 186 -5.78 11.49 2.60
N GLU A 187 -5.46 10.58 1.70
CA GLU A 187 -6.09 10.44 0.40
C GLU A 187 -7.55 9.97 0.49
N ARG A 188 -8.47 10.76 -0.06
CA ARG A 188 -9.92 10.51 -0.02
C ARG A 188 -10.34 9.20 -0.70
N GLY A 189 -9.52 8.67 -1.61
CA GLY A 189 -9.76 7.43 -2.34
C GLY A 189 -9.41 6.16 -1.57
N LEU A 190 -8.87 6.28 -0.36
CA LEU A 190 -8.46 5.17 0.49
C LEU A 190 -9.39 5.00 1.70
N VAL A 191 -9.52 3.76 2.13
CA VAL A 191 -10.05 3.37 3.44
C VAL A 191 -8.86 2.95 4.29
N ALA A 192 -8.65 3.65 5.41
CA ALA A 192 -7.58 3.37 6.36
C ALA A 192 -8.17 2.88 7.68
N ILE A 193 -7.80 1.68 8.10
CA ILE A 193 -8.24 1.06 9.36
C ILE A 193 -7.06 1.06 10.32
N PRO A 194 -7.19 1.64 11.52
CA PRO A 194 -6.11 1.70 12.50
C PRO A 194 -5.75 0.31 13.02
N MET A 195 -4.45 0.09 13.23
CA MET A 195 -3.86 -1.13 13.77
C MET A 195 -2.99 -0.86 15.01
N GLY A 196 -3.20 0.26 15.70
CA GLY A 196 -2.40 0.64 16.85
C GLY A 196 -1.18 1.48 16.47
N TYR A 197 -0.13 1.34 17.28
CA TYR A 197 1.10 2.12 17.16
C TYR A 197 2.31 1.20 17.18
N ASN A 198 3.38 1.61 16.51
CA ASN A 198 4.71 1.07 16.71
C ASN A 198 5.57 2.08 17.46
N VAL A 199 6.37 1.59 18.39
CA VAL A 199 7.29 2.40 19.19
C VAL A 199 8.68 1.78 19.11
N SER A 200 9.63 2.51 18.53
CA SER A 200 11.04 2.12 18.52
C SER A 200 11.75 2.80 19.66
N PHE A 201 12.59 2.04 20.36
CA PHE A 201 13.54 2.56 21.33
C PHE A 201 14.96 2.56 20.74
N LEU A 202 15.87 3.27 21.41
CA LEU A 202 17.26 3.35 20.98
C LEU A 202 17.98 2.04 21.26
N VAL A 203 18.77 1.58 20.31
CA VAL A 203 19.53 0.33 20.43
C VAL A 203 20.97 0.49 19.89
N ALA A 204 21.88 -0.25 20.50
CA ALA A 204 23.25 -0.39 20.00
C ALA A 204 23.73 -1.84 20.14
N SER A 205 24.69 -2.27 19.33
CA SER A 205 25.26 -3.61 19.53
C SER A 205 26.14 -3.64 20.80
N ALA A 206 26.15 -4.79 21.47
CA ALA A 206 27.00 -5.02 22.63
C ALA A 206 28.48 -4.75 22.33
N LYS A 207 28.92 -5.03 21.11
CA LYS A 207 30.28 -4.73 20.62
C LYS A 207 30.53 -3.22 20.61
N TYR A 208 29.57 -2.43 20.14
CA TYR A 208 29.68 -0.96 20.12
C TYR A 208 29.79 -0.39 21.53
N LEU A 209 28.91 -0.81 22.43
CA LEU A 209 28.87 -0.35 23.82
C LEU A 209 30.15 -0.64 24.61
N LYS A 210 30.82 -1.78 24.33
CA LYS A 210 32.09 -2.15 24.94
C LYS A 210 33.31 -1.33 24.49
N SER A 211 33.23 -0.74 23.30
CA SER A 211 34.38 -0.06 22.65
C SER A 211 34.26 1.46 22.59
N HIS A 212 33.16 2.04 23.05
CA HIS A 212 32.89 3.48 23.02
C HIS A 212 32.59 4.04 24.41
N ALA A 213 32.56 5.37 24.52
CA ALA A 213 32.21 6.04 25.75
C ALA A 213 30.81 5.65 26.23
N GLU A 214 30.64 5.64 27.55
CA GLU A 214 29.35 5.33 28.17
C GLU A 214 28.29 6.39 27.84
N ILE A 215 27.08 5.94 27.49
CA ILE A 215 25.95 6.79 27.14
C ILE A 215 25.04 6.87 28.37
N ARG A 216 25.12 7.97 29.13
CA ARG A 216 24.37 8.17 30.40
C ARG A 216 23.14 9.05 30.21
N LYS A 217 23.19 9.99 29.29
CA LYS A 217 22.13 10.98 29.02
C LYS A 217 21.98 11.21 27.53
N VAL A 218 20.82 11.70 27.10
CA VAL A 218 20.50 11.88 25.70
C VAL A 218 21.46 12.84 24.97
N SER A 219 22.02 13.84 25.68
CA SER A 219 23.01 14.75 25.08
C SER A 219 24.35 14.07 24.74
N ASP A 220 24.64 12.90 25.29
CA ASP A 220 25.86 12.16 24.94
C ASP A 220 25.83 11.63 23.52
N LEU A 221 24.61 11.52 22.90
CA LEU A 221 24.40 11.08 21.53
C LEU A 221 25.18 11.91 20.50
N ILE A 222 25.51 13.16 20.79
CA ILE A 222 26.32 14.02 19.92
C ILE A 222 27.71 13.42 19.62
N ASN A 223 28.23 12.60 20.52
CA ASN A 223 29.55 11.97 20.40
C ASN A 223 29.50 10.60 19.71
N HIS A 224 28.29 10.13 19.34
CA HIS A 224 28.07 8.81 18.77
C HIS A 224 27.43 8.89 17.38
N PRO A 225 27.85 8.08 16.40
CA PRO A 225 27.14 7.98 15.14
C PRO A 225 25.71 7.46 15.37
N ILE A 226 24.73 8.11 14.75
CA ILE A 226 23.33 7.74 14.79
C ILE A 226 22.97 7.01 13.48
N ILE A 227 22.34 5.86 13.59
CA ILE A 227 21.84 5.08 12.48
C ILE A 227 20.35 5.37 12.33
N MET A 228 19.95 5.85 11.15
CA MET A 228 18.57 6.26 10.86
C MET A 228 18.12 5.66 9.52
N ARG A 229 16.88 5.18 9.49
CA ARG A 229 16.29 4.71 8.23
C ARG A 229 15.91 5.89 7.34
N ASP A 230 16.23 5.78 6.06
CA ASP A 230 15.62 6.60 5.03
C ASP A 230 14.36 5.87 4.53
N THR A 231 13.20 6.41 4.83
CA THR A 231 11.93 5.75 4.57
C THR A 231 11.24 6.26 3.31
N GLY A 232 11.79 7.31 2.68
CA GLY A 232 11.30 7.89 1.42
C GLY A 232 9.83 8.33 1.38
N ASN A 233 8.95 7.62 2.08
CA ASN A 233 7.49 7.81 2.07
C ASN A 233 6.88 8.10 3.45
N GLU A 234 7.65 8.02 4.53
CA GLU A 234 7.15 8.25 5.89
C GLU A 234 7.59 9.62 6.41
N SER A 235 6.75 10.26 7.22
CA SER A 235 7.13 11.50 7.87
C SER A 235 8.30 11.26 8.83
N PHE A 236 9.44 11.79 8.44
CA PHE A 236 10.68 11.60 9.14
C PHE A 236 10.73 12.49 10.39
N SER A 237 10.84 11.91 11.57
CA SER A 237 11.04 12.68 12.80
C SER A 237 12.47 12.47 13.34
N GLN A 238 13.24 13.52 13.40
CA GLN A 238 14.56 13.54 14.05
C GLN A 238 14.46 13.77 15.56
N VAL A 239 13.25 13.83 16.11
CA VAL A 239 13.00 14.11 17.51
C VAL A 239 12.85 12.81 18.30
N LEU A 240 13.66 12.66 19.32
CA LEU A 240 13.51 11.67 20.38
C LEU A 240 12.65 12.24 21.50
N GLN A 241 11.83 11.40 22.12
CA GLN A 241 10.92 11.77 23.18
C GLN A 241 11.14 10.87 24.41
N CYS A 242 11.01 11.45 25.60
CA CYS A 242 10.98 10.70 26.85
C CYS A 242 10.07 11.47 27.80
N GLU A 243 8.92 10.93 28.16
CA GLU A 243 7.89 11.65 28.91
C GLU A 243 7.60 13.03 28.31
N TYR A 244 7.90 14.11 29.05
CA TYR A 244 7.68 15.50 28.60
C TYR A 244 8.93 16.14 27.98
N SER A 245 10.00 15.37 27.80
CA SER A 245 11.27 15.87 27.26
C SER A 245 11.43 15.48 25.80
N ASN A 246 12.00 16.39 25.01
CA ASN A 246 12.34 16.15 23.61
C ASN A 246 13.84 16.41 23.39
N TYR A 247 14.44 15.65 22.48
CA TYR A 247 15.80 15.84 22.03
C TYR A 247 15.86 15.71 20.50
N GLU A 248 16.40 16.71 19.83
CA GLU A 248 16.49 16.74 18.37
C GLU A 248 17.86 16.24 17.91
N ILE A 249 17.84 15.31 16.96
CA ILE A 249 19.04 14.89 16.21
C ILE A 249 19.32 15.95 15.15
N GLY A 250 20.11 16.96 15.51
CA GLY A 250 20.42 18.08 14.64
C GLY A 250 21.62 17.84 13.70
N ARG A 251 22.02 18.90 12.99
CA ARG A 251 23.08 18.87 11.98
C ARG A 251 24.47 18.51 12.52
N ASP A 252 24.69 18.71 13.80
CA ASP A 252 26.00 18.43 14.43
C ASP A 252 26.20 16.94 14.76
N HIS A 253 25.15 16.13 14.63
CA HIS A 253 25.25 14.68 14.81
C HIS A 253 25.79 14.02 13.55
N LYS A 254 26.64 13.03 13.74
CA LYS A 254 27.02 12.11 12.66
C LYS A 254 25.87 11.14 12.44
N VAL A 255 25.25 11.20 11.25
CA VAL A 255 24.14 10.32 10.91
C VAL A 255 24.50 9.43 9.74
N LEU A 256 24.21 8.13 9.89
CA LEU A 256 24.33 7.10 8.85
C LEU A 256 22.89 6.77 8.40
N TYR A 257 22.60 7.07 7.14
CA TYR A 257 21.29 6.77 6.54
C TYR A 257 21.34 5.49 5.71
N GLY A 258 20.28 4.71 5.74
CA GLY A 258 20.11 3.55 4.90
C GLY A 258 18.68 3.01 4.94
N ASP A 259 18.39 2.03 4.09
CA ASP A 259 17.19 1.23 4.22
C ASP A 259 17.23 0.35 5.50
N SER A 260 16.18 -0.40 5.75
CA SER A 260 16.07 -1.22 6.97
C SER A 260 17.19 -2.26 7.08
N ASP A 261 17.56 -2.91 5.97
CA ASP A 261 18.59 -3.94 5.95
C ASP A 261 20.00 -3.35 6.16
N ALA A 262 20.30 -2.22 5.50
CA ALA A 262 21.56 -1.50 5.69
C ALA A 262 21.70 -1.01 7.15
N CYS A 263 20.63 -0.44 7.72
CA CYS A 263 20.64 0.01 9.13
C CYS A 263 20.83 -1.16 10.10
N LYS A 264 20.15 -2.30 9.89
CA LYS A 264 20.36 -3.51 10.70
C LYS A 264 21.81 -3.99 10.63
N LYS A 265 22.39 -4.02 9.44
CA LYS A 265 23.80 -4.41 9.23
C LYS A 265 24.75 -3.46 9.95
N LEU A 266 24.57 -2.14 9.80
CA LEU A 266 25.38 -1.14 10.49
C LEU A 266 25.28 -1.28 12.01
N LEU A 267 24.09 -1.53 12.54
CA LEU A 267 23.84 -1.75 13.96
C LEU A 267 24.62 -2.96 14.48
N ILE A 268 24.48 -4.13 13.83
CA ILE A 268 25.15 -5.37 14.23
C ILE A 268 26.67 -5.25 14.12
N GLU A 269 27.16 -4.57 13.09
CA GLU A 269 28.59 -4.30 12.90
C GLU A 269 29.16 -3.29 13.91
N GLY A 270 28.32 -2.69 14.76
CA GLY A 270 28.77 -1.74 15.78
C GLY A 270 29.21 -0.40 15.20
N LYS A 271 28.47 0.14 14.23
CA LYS A 271 28.79 1.43 13.60
C LYS A 271 28.14 2.63 14.28
N GLY A 272 27.22 2.40 15.23
CA GLY A 272 26.52 3.48 15.91
C GLY A 272 25.31 3.02 16.70
N ILE A 273 24.46 3.98 17.05
CA ILE A 273 23.20 3.83 17.80
C ILE A 273 22.05 3.96 16.83
N ALA A 274 21.22 2.93 16.69
CA ALA A 274 20.02 3.00 15.89
C ALA A 274 18.85 3.54 16.73
N ILE A 275 18.08 4.48 16.16
CA ILE A 275 17.02 5.18 16.89
C ILE A 275 15.62 4.82 16.41
N ASP A 276 15.48 4.06 15.34
CA ASP A 276 14.20 3.81 14.67
C ASP A 276 14.05 2.38 14.12
N MET A 277 14.84 1.44 14.61
CA MET A 277 14.68 0.04 14.25
C MET A 277 13.41 -0.51 14.87
N ASN A 278 12.61 -1.22 14.03
CA ASN A 278 11.48 -1.97 14.55
C ASN A 278 12.01 -3.14 15.41
N PRO A 279 11.60 -3.28 16.67
CA PRO A 279 12.07 -4.36 17.53
C PRO A 279 11.83 -5.76 16.93
N ASN A 280 10.75 -5.95 16.20
CA ASN A 280 10.45 -7.24 15.55
C ASN A 280 11.43 -7.58 14.41
N PHE A 281 12.01 -6.56 13.77
CA PHE A 281 13.00 -6.75 12.70
C PHE A 281 14.37 -7.16 13.22
N ILE A 282 14.67 -6.84 14.48
CA ILE A 282 15.92 -7.16 15.19
C ILE A 282 15.65 -8.08 16.39
N ALA A 283 14.59 -8.89 16.30
CA ALA A 283 14.13 -9.71 17.42
C ALA A 283 15.18 -10.72 17.90
N GLU A 284 15.86 -11.40 16.98
CA GLU A 284 16.90 -12.36 17.29
C GLU A 284 18.05 -11.71 18.04
N GLU A 285 18.53 -10.57 17.56
CA GLU A 285 19.66 -9.84 18.13
C GLU A 285 19.33 -9.20 19.50
N LEU A 286 18.05 -8.86 19.72
CA LEU A 286 17.61 -8.41 21.06
C LEU A 286 17.52 -9.57 22.06
N LEU A 287 17.09 -10.75 21.59
CA LEU A 287 16.93 -11.93 22.46
C LEU A 287 18.26 -12.57 22.83
N ASP A 288 19.22 -12.60 21.92
CA ASP A 288 20.56 -13.16 22.16
C ASP A 288 21.52 -12.17 22.81
N GLY A 289 21.10 -10.89 22.95
CA GLY A 289 21.92 -9.83 23.55
C GLY A 289 22.99 -9.21 22.64
N THR A 290 23.02 -9.59 21.35
CA THR A 290 23.88 -8.96 20.34
C THR A 290 23.58 -7.47 20.21
N VAL A 291 22.30 -7.11 20.32
CA VAL A 291 21.80 -5.72 20.37
C VAL A 291 21.13 -5.47 21.71
N GLN A 292 21.37 -4.31 22.29
CA GLN A 292 20.87 -3.93 23.60
C GLN A 292 20.22 -2.55 23.57
N PRO A 293 19.17 -2.30 24.38
CA PRO A 293 18.59 -0.96 24.55
C PRO A 293 19.60 0.04 25.12
N VAL A 294 19.47 1.28 24.66
CA VAL A 294 20.27 2.42 25.10
C VAL A 294 19.33 3.53 25.58
N LEU A 295 19.66 4.21 26.67
CA LEU A 295 18.86 5.30 27.24
C LEU A 295 17.39 4.89 27.44
N PRO A 296 17.09 3.95 28.35
CA PRO A 296 15.73 3.49 28.61
C PRO A 296 14.75 4.65 28.82
N GLY A 297 13.58 4.60 28.16
CA GLY A 297 12.58 5.67 28.18
C GLY A 297 12.65 6.61 26.98
N TRP A 298 13.80 6.75 26.34
CA TRP A 298 13.89 7.52 25.10
C TRP A 298 13.46 6.71 23.89
N HIS A 299 12.58 7.28 23.07
CA HIS A 299 12.04 6.65 21.88
C HIS A 299 11.74 7.69 20.80
N ARG A 300 11.57 7.26 19.57
CA ARG A 300 11.02 8.12 18.52
C ARG A 300 9.52 8.32 18.72
N LYS A 301 8.97 9.39 18.11
CA LYS A 301 7.53 9.60 18.08
C LYS A 301 6.83 8.32 17.61
N PRO A 302 5.85 7.80 18.35
CA PRO A 302 5.11 6.62 17.97
C PRO A 302 4.44 6.76 16.59
N TRP A 303 4.50 5.70 15.79
CA TRP A 303 3.88 5.66 14.47
C TRP A 303 2.50 5.03 14.54
N ALA A 304 1.52 5.74 14.01
CA ALA A 304 0.18 5.19 13.87
C ALA A 304 0.15 4.21 12.69
N LEU A 305 -0.13 2.94 12.96
CA LEU A 305 -0.19 1.89 11.95
C LEU A 305 -1.59 1.80 11.34
N HIS A 306 -1.66 1.72 10.01
CA HIS A 306 -2.92 1.60 9.30
C HIS A 306 -2.83 0.53 8.21
N ILE A 307 -3.87 -0.31 8.12
CA ILE A 307 -4.09 -1.14 6.94
C ILE A 307 -5.08 -0.47 6.02
N CYS A 308 -4.74 -0.43 4.75
CA CYS A 308 -5.46 0.38 3.78
C CYS A 308 -5.82 -0.40 2.54
N CYS A 309 -6.97 -0.06 1.94
CA CYS A 309 -7.37 -0.48 0.59
C CYS A 309 -8.04 0.69 -0.14
N ARG A 310 -8.24 0.55 -1.46
CA ARG A 310 -9.05 1.52 -2.21
C ARG A 310 -10.50 1.53 -1.72
N LYS A 311 -11.12 2.69 -1.68
CA LYS A 311 -12.54 2.85 -1.32
C LYS A 311 -13.45 2.06 -2.26
N SER A 312 -13.13 2.00 -3.56
CA SER A 312 -13.86 1.23 -4.56
C SER A 312 -13.87 -0.29 -4.30
N SER A 313 -12.83 -0.82 -3.66
CA SER A 313 -12.69 -2.25 -3.34
C SER A 313 -12.96 -2.59 -1.88
N SER A 314 -13.29 -1.62 -1.04
CA SER A 314 -13.47 -1.80 0.41
C SER A 314 -14.65 -2.72 0.79
N LYS A 315 -15.59 -2.94 -0.11
CA LYS A 315 -16.73 -3.86 0.08
C LYS A 315 -16.44 -5.29 -0.39
N ASP A 316 -15.32 -5.52 -1.05
CA ASP A 316 -14.92 -6.83 -1.54
C ASP A 316 -14.70 -7.81 -0.37
N PRO A 317 -15.37 -8.97 -0.37
CA PRO A 317 -15.30 -9.92 0.74
C PRO A 317 -13.87 -10.45 0.99
N ILE A 318 -13.10 -10.72 -0.07
CA ILE A 318 -11.74 -11.27 0.05
C ILE A 318 -10.78 -10.20 0.60
N ILE A 319 -10.89 -8.95 0.13
CA ILE A 319 -10.09 -7.84 0.65
C ILE A 319 -10.41 -7.61 2.12
N ARG A 320 -11.69 -7.63 2.51
CA ARG A 320 -12.09 -7.48 3.92
C ARG A 320 -11.59 -8.60 4.80
N GLU A 321 -11.67 -9.85 4.32
CA GLU A 321 -11.16 -11.02 5.06
C GLU A 321 -9.64 -10.91 5.25
N ALA A 322 -8.89 -10.62 4.19
CA ALA A 322 -7.43 -10.45 4.26
C ALA A 322 -7.02 -9.29 5.19
N MET A 323 -7.68 -8.13 5.09
CA MET A 323 -7.43 -7.00 5.99
C MET A 323 -7.78 -7.37 7.45
N GLY A 324 -8.82 -8.15 7.66
CA GLY A 324 -9.21 -8.67 8.99
C GLY A 324 -8.14 -9.56 9.59
N ILE A 325 -7.59 -10.49 8.82
CA ILE A 325 -6.49 -11.38 9.23
C ILE A 325 -5.26 -10.55 9.61
N ILE A 326 -4.82 -9.67 8.71
CA ILE A 326 -3.63 -8.84 8.95
C ILE A 326 -3.81 -7.97 10.21
N ARG A 327 -4.97 -7.33 10.35
CA ARG A 327 -5.27 -6.49 11.52
C ARG A 327 -5.30 -7.31 12.81
N TYR A 328 -5.91 -8.49 12.79
CA TYR A 328 -5.96 -9.36 13.95
C TYR A 328 -4.56 -9.75 14.41
N LEU A 329 -3.70 -10.17 13.50
CA LEU A 329 -2.31 -10.54 13.79
C LEU A 329 -1.51 -9.34 14.31
N ALA A 330 -1.67 -8.17 13.70
CA ALA A 330 -0.98 -6.95 14.14
C ALA A 330 -1.33 -6.53 15.58
N LEU A 331 -2.59 -6.80 16.01
CA LEU A 331 -3.09 -6.36 17.33
C LEU A 331 -2.91 -7.42 18.43
N HIS A 332 -2.86 -8.72 18.08
CA HIS A 332 -2.99 -9.79 19.07
C HIS A 332 -1.79 -10.74 19.12
N GLN A 333 -0.91 -10.69 18.12
CA GLN A 333 0.26 -11.56 18.15
C GLN A 333 1.44 -10.88 18.85
N GLU A 334 1.90 -11.50 19.94
CA GLU A 334 3.27 -11.31 20.38
C GLU A 334 4.21 -11.92 19.32
N PRO A 335 5.22 -11.24 18.86
CA PRO A 335 5.86 -10.03 19.39
C PRO A 335 5.48 -8.71 18.66
N ASN A 336 4.37 -8.67 17.90
CA ASN A 336 4.02 -7.48 17.10
C ASN A 336 3.59 -6.28 17.95
N ASP A 337 3.19 -6.52 19.21
CA ASP A 337 2.91 -5.44 20.15
C ASP A 337 4.22 -4.88 20.76
N TRP A 338 4.47 -3.58 20.54
CA TRP A 338 5.63 -2.89 21.12
C TRP A 338 5.71 -3.02 22.65
N LYS A 339 4.58 -3.11 23.35
CA LYS A 339 4.53 -3.28 24.81
C LYS A 339 5.13 -4.61 25.25
N SER A 340 5.01 -5.66 24.46
CA SER A 340 5.66 -6.95 24.71
C SER A 340 7.17 -6.79 24.78
N TRP A 341 7.75 -6.01 23.87
CA TRP A 341 9.18 -5.72 23.88
C TRP A 341 9.60 -4.89 25.09
N TYR A 342 8.82 -3.86 25.46
CA TYR A 342 9.11 -3.04 26.64
C TYR A 342 9.09 -3.90 27.92
N ARG A 343 8.09 -4.76 28.08
CA ARG A 343 8.01 -5.70 29.22
C ARG A 343 9.17 -6.69 29.23
N ARG A 344 9.48 -7.30 28.10
CA ARG A 344 10.54 -8.31 27.97
C ARG A 344 11.93 -7.73 28.23
N LEU A 345 12.18 -6.49 27.84
CA LEU A 345 13.45 -5.80 28.01
C LEU A 345 13.46 -4.90 29.27
N HIS A 346 12.44 -4.97 30.12
CA HIS A 346 12.28 -4.16 31.33
C HIS A 346 12.38 -2.65 31.08
N LEU A 347 11.87 -2.17 29.93
CA LEU A 347 11.82 -0.77 29.57
C LEU A 347 10.60 -0.06 30.20
N PRO A 348 10.69 1.24 30.50
CA PRO A 348 9.61 1.98 31.16
C PRO A 348 8.48 2.34 30.20
N GLU A 349 7.44 1.49 30.07
CA GLU A 349 6.25 1.72 29.22
C GLU A 349 5.57 3.06 29.53
N GLN A 350 5.54 3.46 30.78
CA GLN A 350 4.88 4.68 31.24
C GLN A 350 5.49 5.97 30.66
N MET A 351 6.74 5.90 30.16
CA MET A 351 7.41 7.04 29.54
C MET A 351 7.03 7.24 28.09
N VAL A 352 6.27 6.32 27.50
CA VAL A 352 5.83 6.39 26.11
C VAL A 352 4.53 7.18 26.03
N LEU A 353 4.58 8.36 25.41
CA LEU A 353 3.39 9.17 25.15
C LEU A 353 2.82 8.81 23.78
N LEU A 354 1.70 8.09 23.78
CA LEU A 354 0.96 7.83 22.53
C LEU A 354 0.19 9.09 22.12
N PRO A 355 0.13 9.39 20.82
CA PRO A 355 -0.74 10.46 20.30
C PRO A 355 -2.19 10.21 20.74
N LYS A 356 -2.90 11.27 21.13
CA LYS A 356 -4.35 11.17 21.37
C LYS A 356 -5.02 10.88 20.02
N VAL A 357 -5.83 9.83 19.98
CA VAL A 357 -6.62 9.41 18.82
C VAL A 357 -7.72 10.42 18.51
#